data_29394ffa7cba7f66ea0af0012a8e7b8b
#
_entry.id   29394ffa7cba7f66ea0af0012a8e7b8b
#
_cell.length_a   1.000
_cell.length_b   1.000
_cell.length_c   1.000
_cell.angle_alpha   90.00
_cell.angle_beta   90.00
_cell.angle_gamma   90.00
#
_symmetry.space_group_name_H-M   'P 1'
#
loop_
_entity.id
_entity.type
_entity.pdbx_description
1 polymer ?
#
loop_
_entity_poly.entity_id
_entity_poly.type
_entity_poly.pdbx_seq_one_letter_code
_entity_poly.pdbx_strand_id
1 'polypeptide(L)'
;KLCKEARAAALGFEVAHVGVNCEDADAASAVCEKLNKAFVLPVKDGNSSMFASSGIEVMKSMFKGKNGHIAIRTNSVELAVAGLAKKGFAYDESSAKYKNGRMTAAYLKDEFGGFAVHLLQK
;
A
#
# COMPACT_ATOMS: atom_id res chain seq x y z
N LYS A 1 4.78 27.02 -12.61
CA LYS A 1 4.00 25.76 -12.59
C LYS A 1 4.90 24.61 -13.00
N LEU A 2 4.92 23.57 -12.18
CA LEU A 2 5.80 22.43 -12.42
C LEU A 2 5.28 21.53 -13.55
N CYS A 3 6.17 20.97 -14.34
CA CYS A 3 5.84 19.96 -15.32
C CYS A 3 5.49 18.63 -14.62
N LYS A 4 4.94 17.69 -15.37
CA LYS A 4 4.49 16.41 -14.86
C LYS A 4 5.58 15.66 -14.09
N GLU A 5 6.77 15.59 -14.68
CA GLU A 5 7.91 14.88 -14.09
C GLU A 5 8.40 15.56 -12.82
N ALA A 6 8.46 16.88 -12.82
CA ALA A 6 8.88 17.64 -11.64
C ALA A 6 7.88 17.51 -10.49
N ARG A 7 6.58 17.49 -10.81
CA ARG A 7 5.55 17.27 -9.77
C ARG A 7 5.63 15.88 -9.18
N ALA A 8 5.85 14.88 -10.01
CA ALA A 8 6.01 13.50 -9.54
C ALA A 8 7.26 13.39 -8.65
N ALA A 9 8.36 14.03 -9.05
CA ALA A 9 9.59 14.03 -8.25
C ALA A 9 9.38 14.74 -6.91
N ALA A 10 8.64 15.85 -6.90
CA ALA A 10 8.36 16.59 -5.67
C ALA A 10 7.50 15.77 -4.70
N LEU A 11 6.59 14.95 -5.21
CA LEU A 11 5.77 14.06 -4.38
C LEU A 11 6.54 12.85 -3.89
N GLY A 12 7.64 12.50 -4.56
CA GLY A 12 8.56 11.46 -4.10
C GLY A 12 7.92 10.09 -3.98
N PHE A 13 7.14 9.69 -4.97
CA PHE A 13 6.50 8.37 -4.96
C PHE A 13 7.52 7.25 -4.95
N GLU A 14 7.32 6.29 -4.04
CA GLU A 14 8.13 5.07 -4.01
C GLU A 14 7.29 3.91 -3.49
N VAL A 15 7.56 2.72 -3.96
CA VAL A 15 6.86 1.53 -3.47
C VAL A 15 7.31 1.22 -2.05
N ALA A 16 6.36 1.18 -1.12
CA ALA A 16 6.63 0.85 0.27
C ALA A 16 6.59 -0.68 0.47
N HIS A 17 5.52 -1.30 0.03
CA HIS A 17 5.36 -2.75 0.10
C HIS A 17 4.24 -3.20 -0.82
N VAL A 18 4.20 -4.52 -1.05
CA VAL A 18 3.09 -5.17 -1.74
C VAL A 18 2.38 -6.05 -0.73
N GLY A 19 1.07 -5.89 -0.62
CA GLY A 19 0.23 -6.73 0.23
C GLY A 19 -0.36 -7.86 -0.59
N VAL A 20 -0.32 -9.06 -0.05
CA VAL A 20 -0.87 -10.26 -0.69
C VAL A 20 -2.01 -10.79 0.17
N ASN A 21 -3.21 -10.87 -0.39
CA ASN A 21 -4.35 -11.39 0.34
C ASN A 21 -4.28 -12.90 0.47
N CYS A 22 -4.49 -13.39 1.68
CA CYS A 22 -4.63 -14.83 1.95
C CYS A 22 -5.96 -15.08 2.61
N GLU A 23 -6.43 -16.31 2.52
CA GLU A 23 -7.74 -16.69 3.04
C GLU A 23 -7.83 -16.59 4.55
N ASP A 24 -6.75 -17.01 5.24
CA ASP A 24 -6.70 -17.04 6.70
C ASP A 24 -5.25 -16.93 7.19
N ALA A 25 -5.07 -16.98 8.52
CA ALA A 25 -3.75 -16.87 9.15
C ALA A 25 -2.84 -18.05 8.78
N ASP A 26 -3.40 -19.25 8.63
CA ASP A 26 -2.61 -20.43 8.28
C ASP A 26 -2.06 -20.32 6.86
N ALA A 27 -2.88 -19.84 5.92
CA ALA A 27 -2.45 -19.59 4.54
C ALA A 27 -1.35 -18.53 4.52
N ALA A 28 -1.52 -17.45 5.29
CA ALA A 28 -0.52 -16.39 5.37
C ALA A 28 0.81 -16.92 5.93
N SER A 29 0.75 -17.71 7.00
CA SER A 29 1.93 -18.37 7.57
C SER A 29 2.66 -19.23 6.54
N ALA A 30 1.92 -20.01 5.77
CA ALA A 30 2.51 -20.87 4.74
C ALA A 30 3.25 -20.07 3.67
N VAL A 31 2.68 -18.93 3.25
CA VAL A 31 3.34 -18.03 2.29
C VAL A 31 4.63 -17.47 2.88
N CYS A 32 4.57 -16.99 4.12
CA CYS A 32 5.75 -16.43 4.79
C CYS A 32 6.85 -17.47 4.98
N GLU A 33 6.49 -18.70 5.33
CA GLU A 33 7.46 -19.78 5.47
C GLU A 33 8.16 -20.09 4.16
N LYS A 34 7.42 -20.08 3.05
CA LYS A 34 8.00 -20.28 1.72
C LYS A 34 8.99 -19.16 1.38
N LEU A 35 8.61 -17.92 1.64
CA LEU A 35 9.47 -16.77 1.36
C LEU A 35 10.73 -16.81 2.22
N ASN A 36 10.60 -17.19 3.48
CA ASN A 36 11.76 -17.31 4.36
C ASN A 36 12.67 -18.47 3.91
N LYS A 37 12.09 -19.60 3.58
CA LYS A 37 12.85 -20.79 3.17
C LYS A 37 13.60 -20.55 1.86
N ALA A 38 12.95 -19.90 0.89
CA ALA A 38 13.53 -19.67 -0.43
C ALA A 38 14.55 -18.52 -0.45
N PHE A 39 14.24 -17.42 0.25
CA PHE A 39 15.00 -16.17 0.13
C PHE A 39 15.57 -15.65 1.45
N VAL A 40 15.37 -16.38 2.53
CA VAL A 40 15.82 -16.01 3.88
C VAL A 40 15.27 -14.63 4.30
N LEU A 41 14.04 -14.33 3.89
CA LEU A 41 13.36 -13.09 4.29
C LEU A 41 12.85 -13.24 5.73
N PRO A 42 13.24 -12.34 6.65
CA PRO A 42 12.79 -12.44 8.04
C PRO A 42 11.29 -12.19 8.14
N VAL A 43 10.62 -13.03 8.93
CA VAL A 43 9.17 -12.97 9.10
C VAL A 43 8.85 -12.28 10.42
N LYS A 44 7.95 -11.31 10.37
CA LYS A 44 7.46 -10.62 11.54
C LYS A 44 5.93 -10.78 11.60
N ASP A 45 5.44 -11.40 12.67
CA ASP A 45 4.02 -11.59 12.87
C ASP A 45 3.37 -10.31 13.41
N GLY A 46 2.18 -10.02 12.92
CA GLY A 46 1.35 -8.92 13.38
C GLY A 46 -0.08 -9.38 13.60
N ASN A 47 -0.96 -8.46 13.92
CA ASN A 47 -2.35 -8.78 14.23
C ASN A 47 -3.14 -9.21 12.99
N SER A 48 -3.22 -8.34 11.99
CA SER A 48 -4.01 -8.59 10.78
C SER A 48 -3.19 -9.07 9.60
N SER A 49 -1.87 -9.04 9.72
CA SER A 49 -0.95 -9.44 8.65
C SER A 49 0.39 -9.87 9.21
N MET A 50 1.20 -10.48 8.34
CA MET A 50 2.59 -10.83 8.61
C MET A 50 3.44 -10.14 7.57
N PHE A 51 4.65 -9.73 7.93
CA PHE A 51 5.60 -9.19 6.98
C PHE A 51 6.72 -10.19 6.72
N ALA A 52 7.02 -10.44 5.45
CA ALA A 52 8.24 -11.12 5.04
C ALA A 52 9.17 -10.02 4.52
N SER A 53 10.15 -9.65 5.31
CA SER A 53 10.93 -8.41 5.19
C SER A 53 9.99 -7.19 5.29
N SER A 54 10.47 -5.99 4.96
CA SER A 54 9.62 -4.79 4.96
C SER A 54 8.81 -4.62 3.67
N GLY A 55 9.11 -5.42 2.65
CA GLY A 55 8.54 -5.22 1.32
C GLY A 55 7.32 -6.05 0.98
N ILE A 56 7.04 -7.11 1.71
CA ILE A 56 5.92 -7.99 1.43
C ILE A 56 5.06 -8.14 2.68
N GLU A 57 3.83 -7.64 2.60
CA GLU A 57 2.85 -7.80 3.66
C GLU A 57 1.88 -8.91 3.27
N VAL A 58 1.78 -9.94 4.09
CA VAL A 58 0.90 -11.10 3.82
C VAL A 58 -0.30 -10.98 4.74
N MET A 59 -1.46 -10.73 4.16
CA MET A 59 -2.69 -10.49 4.93
C MET A 59 -3.25 -11.82 5.43
N LYS A 60 -3.76 -11.81 6.66
CA LYS A 60 -4.37 -12.99 7.30
C LYS A 60 -5.84 -13.17 6.92
N SER A 61 -6.35 -12.32 6.07
CA SER A 61 -7.70 -12.42 5.52
C SER A 61 -7.74 -11.69 4.19
N MET A 62 -8.79 -11.94 3.43
CA MET A 62 -9.03 -11.17 2.21
C MET A 62 -9.33 -9.74 2.61
N PHE A 63 -8.61 -8.80 2.02
CA PHE A 63 -8.72 -7.39 2.34
C PHE A 63 -8.94 -6.61 1.04
N LYS A 64 -8.58 -5.32 1.02
CA LYS A 64 -8.78 -4.48 -0.17
C LYS A 64 -8.00 -5.01 -1.37
N GLY A 65 -8.62 -4.85 -2.56
CA GLY A 65 -8.08 -5.38 -3.80
C GLY A 65 -8.43 -6.83 -4.00
N LYS A 66 -8.54 -7.24 -5.25
CA LYS A 66 -8.82 -8.63 -5.58
C LYS A 66 -7.69 -9.56 -5.13
N ASN A 67 -6.45 -9.15 -5.39
CA ASN A 67 -5.27 -9.96 -5.09
C ASN A 67 -4.47 -9.42 -3.91
N GLY A 68 -4.70 -8.19 -3.54
CA GLY A 68 -3.94 -7.52 -2.49
C GLY A 68 -3.85 -6.03 -2.72
N HIS A 69 -2.80 -5.40 -2.23
CA HIS A 69 -2.61 -3.97 -2.37
C HIS A 69 -1.15 -3.62 -2.62
N ILE A 70 -0.95 -2.46 -3.23
CA ILE A 70 0.38 -1.86 -3.43
C ILE A 70 0.41 -0.58 -2.60
N ALA A 71 1.34 -0.49 -1.66
CA ALA A 71 1.51 0.71 -0.84
C ALA A 71 2.56 1.61 -1.48
N ILE A 72 2.19 2.85 -1.71
CA ILE A 72 3.06 3.88 -2.29
C ILE A 72 3.28 4.96 -1.25
N ARG A 73 4.53 5.19 -0.85
CA ARG A 73 4.87 6.30 0.03
C ARG A 73 4.98 7.58 -0.77
N THR A 74 4.63 8.69 -0.14
CA THR A 74 4.74 10.01 -0.75
C THR A 74 5.12 11.05 0.29
N ASN A 75 5.72 12.14 -0.16
CA ASN A 75 6.06 13.28 0.71
C ASN A 75 4.82 13.98 1.23
N SER A 76 3.70 13.91 0.52
CA SER A 76 2.44 14.51 0.95
C SER A 76 1.26 13.73 0.37
N VAL A 77 0.54 13.02 1.23
CA VAL A 77 -0.67 12.29 0.81
C VAL A 77 -1.73 13.28 0.32
N GLU A 78 -1.88 14.42 1.00
CA GLU A 78 -2.86 15.45 0.62
C GLU A 78 -2.63 15.97 -0.80
N LEU A 79 -1.38 16.32 -1.11
CA LEU A 79 -1.03 16.82 -2.45
C LEU A 79 -1.09 15.71 -3.48
N ALA A 80 -0.72 14.49 -3.12
CA ALA A 80 -0.79 13.34 -4.00
C ALA A 80 -2.24 13.04 -4.40
N VAL A 81 -3.14 13.03 -3.43
CA VAL A 81 -4.58 12.81 -3.68
C VAL A 81 -5.13 13.86 -4.65
N ALA A 82 -4.79 15.13 -4.42
CA ALA A 82 -5.24 16.22 -5.30
C ALA A 82 -4.68 16.08 -6.71
N GLY A 83 -3.40 15.76 -6.83
CA GLY A 83 -2.75 15.58 -8.13
C GLY A 83 -3.28 14.39 -8.89
N LEU A 84 -3.51 13.29 -8.21
CA LEU A 84 -4.06 12.08 -8.82
C LEU A 84 -5.50 12.26 -9.28
N ALA A 85 -6.29 13.01 -8.51
CA ALA A 85 -7.68 13.32 -8.91
C ALA A 85 -7.71 14.06 -10.26
N LYS A 86 -6.76 14.97 -10.48
CA LYS A 86 -6.64 15.71 -11.75
C LYS A 86 -6.31 14.80 -12.92
N LYS A 87 -5.71 13.64 -12.66
CA LYS A 87 -5.38 12.65 -13.69
C LYS A 87 -6.50 11.61 -13.85
N GLY A 88 -7.60 11.74 -13.12
CA GLY A 88 -8.71 10.82 -13.19
C GLY A 88 -8.68 9.71 -12.16
N PHE A 89 -7.79 9.77 -11.17
CA PHE A 89 -7.69 8.76 -10.12
C PHE A 89 -8.21 9.32 -8.81
N ALA A 90 -9.49 9.08 -8.53
CA ALA A 90 -10.11 9.54 -7.30
C ALA A 90 -9.71 8.65 -6.11
N TYR A 91 -9.63 9.24 -4.92
CA TYR A 91 -9.39 8.46 -3.72
C TYR A 91 -10.73 8.13 -3.03
N ASP A 92 -10.70 7.08 -2.22
CA ASP A 92 -11.84 6.67 -1.40
C ASP A 92 -11.79 7.44 -0.09
N GLU A 93 -12.69 8.41 0.08
CA GLU A 93 -12.72 9.27 1.26
C GLU A 93 -12.91 8.48 2.55
N SER A 94 -13.67 7.38 2.50
CA SER A 94 -13.92 6.56 3.68
C SER A 94 -12.67 5.84 4.18
N SER A 95 -11.65 5.70 3.34
CA SER A 95 -10.38 5.04 3.68
C SER A 95 -9.36 6.00 4.26
N ALA A 96 -9.60 7.31 4.18
CA ALA A 96 -8.61 8.31 4.57
C ALA A 96 -8.36 8.29 6.08
N LYS A 97 -7.08 8.34 6.45
CA LYS A 97 -6.65 8.45 7.85
C LYS A 97 -5.97 9.77 8.06
N TYR A 98 -6.18 10.34 9.24
CA TYR A 98 -5.65 11.65 9.59
C TYR A 98 -4.89 11.59 10.89
N LYS A 99 -3.87 12.44 11.00
CA LYS A 99 -3.12 12.65 12.23
C LYS A 99 -2.85 14.15 12.34
N ASN A 100 -3.24 14.74 13.46
CA ASN A 100 -3.10 16.18 13.69
C ASN A 100 -3.71 17.02 12.55
N GLY A 101 -4.87 16.58 12.04
CA GLY A 101 -5.59 17.29 11.00
C GLY A 101 -5.03 17.09 9.59
N ARG A 102 -3.99 16.29 9.43
CA ARG A 102 -3.37 16.04 8.12
C ARG A 102 -3.62 14.60 7.67
N MET A 103 -3.90 14.44 6.38
CA MET A 103 -4.13 13.11 5.81
C MET A 103 -2.81 12.34 5.76
N THR A 104 -2.79 11.16 6.36
CA THR A 104 -1.59 10.32 6.43
C THR A 104 -1.68 9.06 5.61
N ALA A 105 -2.87 8.69 5.17
CA ALA A 105 -3.08 7.50 4.34
C ALA A 105 -4.42 7.60 3.62
N ALA A 106 -4.51 7.01 2.44
CA ALA A 106 -5.76 6.88 1.70
C ALA A 106 -5.61 5.84 0.60
N TYR A 107 -6.70 5.15 0.28
CA TYR A 107 -6.77 4.25 -0.86
C TYR A 107 -7.34 4.98 -2.07
N LEU A 108 -6.85 4.66 -3.26
CA LEU A 108 -7.49 5.07 -4.49
C LEU A 108 -8.70 4.18 -4.74
N LYS A 109 -9.69 4.69 -5.49
CA LYS A 109 -10.88 3.91 -5.84
C LYS A 109 -10.58 2.82 -6.86
N ASP A 110 -9.66 3.09 -7.79
CA ASP A 110 -9.32 2.16 -8.86
C ASP A 110 -8.39 1.05 -8.35
N GLU A 111 -8.56 -0.14 -8.91
CA GLU A 111 -7.59 -1.22 -8.76
C GLU A 111 -6.65 -1.23 -9.96
N PHE A 112 -5.42 -1.63 -9.72
CA PHE A 112 -4.38 -1.73 -10.73
C PHE A 112 -3.95 -3.19 -10.82
N GLY A 113 -4.42 -3.88 -11.86
CA GLY A 113 -4.09 -5.28 -12.05
C GLY A 113 -4.63 -6.21 -10.95
N GLY A 114 -5.76 -5.84 -10.36
CA GLY A 114 -6.33 -6.59 -9.25
C GLY A 114 -5.75 -6.21 -7.89
N PHE A 115 -4.95 -5.13 -7.82
CA PHE A 115 -4.38 -4.63 -6.57
C PHE A 115 -4.96 -3.26 -6.24
N ALA A 116 -5.42 -3.08 -5.01
CA ALA A 116 -5.76 -1.75 -4.50
C ALA A 116 -4.46 -0.94 -4.33
N VAL A 117 -4.54 0.37 -4.47
CA VAL A 117 -3.37 1.22 -4.26
C VAL A 117 -3.58 2.08 -3.02
N HIS A 118 -2.61 2.03 -2.11
CA HIS A 118 -2.65 2.64 -0.79
C HIS A 118 -1.55 3.69 -0.68
N LEU A 119 -1.92 4.95 -0.51
CA LEU A 119 -0.95 6.03 -0.31
C LEU A 119 -0.60 6.14 1.17
N LEU A 120 0.68 6.30 1.45
CA LEU A 120 1.20 6.43 2.82
C LEU A 120 2.10 7.66 2.93
N GLN A 121 1.96 8.40 4.03
CA GLN A 121 2.83 9.54 4.33
C GLN A 121 4.21 9.06 4.77
N LYS A 122 5.23 9.64 4.17
CA LYS A 122 6.61 9.45 4.63
C LYS A 122 6.83 10.03 6.01
#